data_872717bf12ea226e9cd06e957bca8782
#
_entry.id   872717bf12ea226e9cd06e957bca8782
#
_cell.length_a   1.000
_cell.length_b   1.000
_cell.length_c   1.000
_cell.angle_alpha   90.00
_cell.angle_beta   90.00
_cell.angle_gamma   90.00
#
_symmetry.space_group_name_H-M   'P 1'
#
loop_
_entity.id
_entity.type
_entity.pdbx_description
1 polymer ?
#
loop_
_entity_poly.entity_id
_entity_poly.type
_entity_poly.pdbx_seq_one_letter_code
_entity_poly.pdbx_strand_id
1 'polypeptide(L)'
;MSRTPDTRKQETHERIVDVAARAIRRHGYAGVGVADVMKEAGLTHGGFYAHFDSREALLVEALERAGRQSGEAITRALERRAARGVSAFRALVEAYLGDEQLASLETGCPVAALAGDMPRQSDAVRAASAVRVRRLVAGVQAALPHASRATASVVAGTLVGTLQLARALGANADGRAMLSAARKALLQQYDAPGTAVR
;
A
#
# COMPACT_ATOMS: atom_id res chain seq x y z
N MET A 1 26.60 23.73 7.01
CA MET A 1 25.30 24.44 7.02
C MET A 1 24.55 24.03 8.29
N SER A 2 24.30 24.96 9.20
CA SER A 2 23.59 24.68 10.46
C SER A 2 22.10 24.47 10.16
N ARG A 3 21.55 23.32 10.59
CA ARG A 3 20.11 23.02 10.45
C ARG A 3 19.32 23.91 11.40
N THR A 4 18.26 24.54 10.93
CA THR A 4 17.34 25.31 11.77
C THR A 4 16.57 24.40 12.72
N PRO A 5 16.12 24.88 13.91
CA PRO A 5 15.28 24.09 14.82
C PRO A 5 14.03 23.52 14.18
N ASP A 6 13.42 24.26 13.26
CA ASP A 6 12.20 23.87 12.53
C ASP A 6 12.48 22.70 11.56
N THR A 7 13.59 22.76 10.83
CA THR A 7 14.02 21.64 9.95
C THR A 7 14.23 20.36 10.74
N ARG A 8 14.84 20.45 11.93
CA ARG A 8 15.08 19.28 12.79
C ARG A 8 13.77 18.70 13.34
N LYS A 9 12.81 19.56 13.70
CA LYS A 9 11.47 19.12 14.15
C LYS A 9 10.75 18.39 13.02
N GLN A 10 10.79 18.93 11.80
CA GLN A 10 10.18 18.31 10.62
C GLN A 10 10.82 16.95 10.27
N GLU A 11 12.16 16.86 10.25
CA GLU A 11 12.87 15.59 10.02
C GLU A 11 12.51 14.53 11.06
N THR A 12 12.32 14.95 12.31
CA THR A 12 11.91 14.06 13.41
C THR A 12 10.48 13.57 13.21
N HIS A 13 9.55 14.46 12.87
CA HIS A 13 8.17 14.13 12.56
C HIS A 13 8.10 13.11 11.41
N GLU A 14 8.78 13.37 10.29
CA GLU A 14 8.85 12.48 9.13
C GLU A 14 9.36 11.08 9.50
N ARG A 15 10.38 11.00 10.36
CA ARG A 15 10.94 9.73 10.84
C ARG A 15 9.92 8.93 11.67
N ILE A 16 9.16 9.59 12.55
CA ILE A 16 8.10 8.95 13.33
C ILE A 16 7.01 8.39 12.39
N VAL A 17 6.59 9.19 11.40
CA VAL A 17 5.59 8.77 10.41
C VAL A 17 6.09 7.59 9.57
N ASP A 18 7.37 7.56 9.19
CA ASP A 18 7.95 6.44 8.45
C ASP A 18 7.97 5.14 9.25
N VAL A 19 8.35 5.22 10.53
CA VAL A 19 8.28 4.07 11.45
C VAL A 19 6.84 3.59 11.59
N ALA A 20 5.90 4.48 11.86
CA ALA A 20 4.48 4.14 12.00
C ALA A 20 3.91 3.54 10.70
N ALA A 21 4.30 4.03 9.53
CA ALA A 21 3.86 3.51 8.24
C ALA A 21 4.32 2.08 7.97
N ARG A 22 5.50 1.68 8.45
CA ARG A 22 5.94 0.28 8.43
C ARG A 22 5.18 -0.55 9.45
N ALA A 23 5.06 -0.04 10.67
CA ALA A 23 4.42 -0.72 11.78
C ALA A 23 2.95 -1.06 11.49
N ILE A 24 2.14 -0.13 10.93
CA ILE A 24 0.74 -0.41 10.59
C ILE A 24 0.60 -1.51 9.54
N ARG A 25 1.51 -1.57 8.56
CA ARG A 25 1.48 -2.63 7.53
C ARG A 25 1.88 -3.99 8.08
N ARG A 26 2.78 -4.02 9.05
CA ARG A 26 3.30 -5.24 9.66
C ARG A 26 2.39 -5.80 10.76
N HIS A 27 1.85 -4.93 11.60
CA HIS A 27 1.15 -5.31 12.82
C HIS A 27 -0.34 -4.94 12.85
N GLY A 28 -0.85 -4.30 11.79
CA GLY A 28 -2.21 -3.74 11.78
C GLY A 28 -2.35 -2.50 12.66
N TYR A 29 -3.52 -1.89 12.67
CA TYR A 29 -3.74 -0.67 13.48
C TYR A 29 -3.64 -0.92 14.97
N ALA A 30 -4.15 -2.07 15.46
CA ALA A 30 -4.14 -2.40 16.88
C ALA A 30 -2.72 -2.66 17.42
N GLY A 31 -1.83 -3.21 16.57
CA GLY A 31 -0.47 -3.56 16.96
C GLY A 31 0.51 -2.37 16.99
N VAL A 32 0.03 -1.13 16.76
CA VAL A 32 0.90 0.06 16.76
C VAL A 32 0.73 0.84 18.06
N GLY A 33 1.64 0.61 19.02
CA GLY A 33 1.76 1.37 20.25
C GLY A 33 2.59 2.65 20.04
N VAL A 34 2.15 3.78 20.62
CA VAL A 34 2.92 5.05 20.56
C VAL A 34 4.32 4.87 21.13
N ALA A 35 4.45 4.16 22.27
CA ALA A 35 5.74 3.92 22.91
C ALA A 35 6.71 3.16 21.99
N ASP A 36 6.22 2.13 21.29
CA ASP A 36 7.04 1.30 20.40
C ASP A 36 7.50 2.09 19.17
N VAL A 37 6.59 2.86 18.57
CA VAL A 37 6.92 3.74 17.44
C VAL A 37 7.97 4.77 17.83
N MET A 38 7.81 5.44 18.98
CA MET A 38 8.78 6.43 19.45
C MET A 38 10.14 5.79 19.75
N LYS A 39 10.15 4.63 20.39
CA LYS A 39 11.37 3.87 20.66
C LYS A 39 12.10 3.48 19.37
N GLU A 40 11.37 2.93 18.37
CA GLU A 40 11.94 2.57 17.07
C GLU A 40 12.45 3.80 16.31
N ALA A 41 11.79 4.96 16.47
CA ALA A 41 12.26 6.24 15.93
C ALA A 41 13.47 6.85 16.69
N GLY A 42 13.95 6.19 17.75
CA GLY A 42 15.08 6.67 18.57
C GLY A 42 14.71 7.86 19.47
N LEU A 43 13.45 7.91 19.95
CA LEU A 43 12.88 9.01 20.71
C LEU A 43 12.25 8.52 22.02
N THR A 44 12.05 9.45 22.96
CA THR A 44 11.32 9.16 24.19
C THR A 44 9.81 9.26 23.96
N HIS A 45 9.02 8.48 24.72
CA HIS A 45 7.56 8.54 24.68
C HIS A 45 7.01 9.96 24.91
N GLY A 46 7.59 10.71 25.84
CA GLY A 46 7.15 12.09 26.15
C GLY A 46 7.28 13.07 24.98
N GLY A 47 8.17 12.80 24.03
CA GLY A 47 8.31 13.62 22.82
C GLY A 47 7.17 13.49 21.81
N PHE A 48 6.27 12.52 21.98
CA PHE A 48 5.18 12.25 21.03
C PHE A 48 4.25 13.46 20.84
N TYR A 49 3.80 14.05 21.93
CA TYR A 49 2.84 15.17 21.90
C TYR A 49 3.41 16.49 21.36
N ALA A 50 4.73 16.55 21.13
CA ALA A 50 5.33 17.67 20.39
C ALA A 50 5.14 17.56 18.88
N HIS A 51 4.70 16.39 18.38
CA HIS A 51 4.52 16.07 16.96
C HIS A 51 3.10 15.70 16.58
N PHE A 52 2.32 15.07 17.46
CA PHE A 52 0.97 14.57 17.16
C PHE A 52 0.01 14.87 18.33
N ASP A 53 -1.19 15.34 18.00
CA ASP A 53 -2.24 15.60 18.98
C ASP A 53 -2.83 14.29 19.56
N SER A 54 -2.76 13.20 18.81
CA SER A 54 -3.30 11.91 19.22
C SER A 54 -2.64 10.75 18.46
N ARG A 55 -2.79 9.52 19.00
CA ARG A 55 -2.44 8.29 18.28
C ARG A 55 -3.19 8.18 16.95
N GLU A 56 -4.42 8.63 16.91
CA GLU A 56 -5.26 8.63 15.71
C GLU A 56 -4.67 9.53 14.60
N ALA A 57 -4.21 10.74 14.95
CA ALA A 57 -3.52 11.62 14.02
C ALA A 57 -2.26 10.94 13.42
N LEU A 58 -1.46 10.28 14.25
CA LEU A 58 -0.33 9.48 13.78
C LEU A 58 -0.77 8.37 12.81
N LEU A 59 -1.84 7.63 13.11
CA LEU A 59 -2.32 6.55 12.23
C LEU A 59 -2.80 7.07 10.87
N VAL A 60 -3.46 8.23 10.83
CA VAL A 60 -3.87 8.87 9.57
C VAL A 60 -2.65 9.23 8.73
N GLU A 61 -1.66 9.90 9.31
CA GLU A 61 -0.44 10.28 8.60
C GLU A 61 0.40 9.05 8.16
N ALA A 62 0.48 8.04 9.01
CA ALA A 62 1.14 6.77 8.71
C ALA A 62 0.50 6.05 7.52
N LEU A 63 -0.84 6.03 7.47
CA LEU A 63 -1.58 5.45 6.35
C LEU A 63 -1.37 6.24 5.05
N GLU A 64 -1.34 7.56 5.14
CA GLU A 64 -1.03 8.41 3.98
C GLU A 64 0.39 8.18 3.47
N ARG A 65 1.36 8.12 4.37
CA ARG A 65 2.76 7.82 4.05
C ARG A 65 2.90 6.44 3.40
N ALA A 66 2.29 5.42 3.98
CA ALA A 66 2.28 4.06 3.43
C ALA A 66 1.69 4.03 2.01
N GLY A 67 0.61 4.80 1.78
CA GLY A 67 -0.01 4.92 0.46
C GLY A 67 0.86 5.64 -0.56
N ARG A 68 1.58 6.71 -0.17
CA ARG A 68 2.54 7.40 -1.05
C ARG A 68 3.69 6.48 -1.44
N GLN A 69 4.33 5.84 -0.47
CA GLN A 69 5.45 4.92 -0.69
C GLN A 69 5.08 3.78 -1.64
N SER A 70 3.90 3.16 -1.42
CA SER A 70 3.39 2.09 -2.30
C SER A 70 3.10 2.62 -3.71
N GLY A 71 2.45 3.79 -3.85
CA GLY A 71 2.17 4.40 -5.14
C GLY A 71 3.45 4.71 -5.93
N GLU A 72 4.44 5.31 -5.30
CA GLU A 72 5.75 5.60 -5.92
C GLU A 72 6.47 4.31 -6.37
N ALA A 73 6.40 3.24 -5.57
CA ALA A 73 6.98 1.96 -5.94
C ALA A 73 6.31 1.37 -7.18
N ILE A 74 4.99 1.43 -7.27
CA ILE A 74 4.23 1.01 -8.46
C ILE A 74 4.59 1.90 -9.67
N THR A 75 4.57 3.23 -9.52
CA THR A 75 4.93 4.15 -10.61
C THR A 75 6.31 3.82 -11.17
N ARG A 76 7.32 3.69 -10.32
CA ARG A 76 8.67 3.28 -10.75
C ARG A 76 8.69 1.92 -11.46
N ALA A 77 7.86 0.98 -11.04
CA ALA A 77 7.74 -0.32 -11.69
C ALA A 77 7.09 -0.21 -13.08
N LEU A 78 6.07 0.62 -13.23
CA LEU A 78 5.42 0.89 -14.51
C LEU A 78 6.39 1.55 -15.50
N GLU A 79 7.11 2.60 -15.08
CA GLU A 79 8.08 3.32 -15.90
C GLU A 79 9.18 2.38 -16.44
N ARG A 80 9.77 1.56 -15.56
CA ARG A 80 10.81 0.60 -15.96
C ARG A 80 10.30 -0.43 -16.96
N ARG A 81 9.04 -0.84 -16.88
CA ARG A 81 8.45 -1.83 -17.80
C ARG A 81 7.93 -1.20 -19.09
N ALA A 82 7.41 0.03 -19.02
CA ALA A 82 7.02 0.78 -20.20
C ALA A 82 8.19 0.97 -21.17
N ALA A 83 9.40 1.24 -20.66
CA ALA A 83 10.62 1.32 -21.46
C ALA A 83 10.97 0.01 -22.23
N ARG A 84 10.34 -1.11 -21.87
CA ARG A 84 10.48 -2.42 -22.52
C ARG A 84 9.26 -2.83 -23.36
N GLY A 85 8.32 -1.90 -23.63
CA GLY A 85 7.10 -2.14 -24.39
C GLY A 85 6.03 -2.96 -23.66
N VAL A 86 6.13 -3.09 -22.33
CA VAL A 86 5.13 -3.80 -21.51
C VAL A 86 3.94 -2.88 -21.26
N SER A 87 2.71 -3.38 -21.40
CA SER A 87 1.49 -2.60 -21.11
C SER A 87 1.45 -2.13 -19.67
N ALA A 88 0.79 -0.99 -19.42
CA ALA A 88 0.63 -0.45 -18.07
C ALA A 88 -0.09 -1.44 -17.14
N PHE A 89 -1.09 -2.14 -17.67
CA PHE A 89 -1.85 -3.12 -16.90
C PHE A 89 -0.99 -4.33 -16.50
N ARG A 90 -0.25 -4.91 -17.44
CA ARG A 90 0.69 -6.00 -17.15
C ARG A 90 1.72 -5.58 -16.12
N ALA A 91 2.31 -4.39 -16.30
CA ALA A 91 3.28 -3.85 -15.36
C ALA A 91 2.71 -3.69 -13.94
N LEU A 92 1.45 -3.22 -13.83
CA LEU A 92 0.73 -3.09 -12.55
C LEU A 92 0.51 -4.46 -11.91
N VAL A 93 -0.05 -5.42 -12.64
CA VAL A 93 -0.37 -6.77 -12.11
C VAL A 93 0.90 -7.49 -11.66
N GLU A 94 1.97 -7.45 -12.47
CA GLU A 94 3.24 -8.08 -12.12
C GLU A 94 3.95 -7.42 -10.94
N ALA A 95 3.82 -6.10 -10.78
CA ALA A 95 4.39 -5.40 -9.62
C ALA A 95 3.56 -5.62 -8.35
N TYR A 96 2.24 -5.67 -8.46
CA TYR A 96 1.35 -5.81 -7.30
C TYR A 96 1.31 -7.25 -6.76
N LEU A 97 1.31 -8.24 -7.66
CA LEU A 97 1.27 -9.66 -7.33
C LEU A 97 2.64 -10.34 -7.53
N GLY A 98 3.74 -9.60 -7.46
CA GLY A 98 5.10 -10.14 -7.50
C GLY A 98 5.41 -10.99 -6.26
N ASP A 99 6.25 -12.00 -6.41
CA ASP A 99 6.57 -12.94 -5.33
C ASP A 99 7.26 -12.24 -4.13
N GLU A 100 7.96 -11.13 -4.38
CA GLU A 100 8.54 -10.26 -3.35
C GLU A 100 7.49 -9.67 -2.40
N GLN A 101 6.23 -9.55 -2.84
CA GLN A 101 5.13 -9.04 -2.01
C GLN A 101 4.70 -10.02 -0.90
N LEU A 102 5.03 -11.29 -1.02
CA LEU A 102 4.75 -12.29 0.03
C LEU A 102 5.61 -12.03 1.27
N ALA A 103 6.90 -11.77 1.08
CA ALA A 103 7.86 -11.62 2.17
C ALA A 103 7.86 -10.23 2.78
N SER A 104 7.56 -9.19 1.99
CA SER A 104 7.64 -7.80 2.44
C SER A 104 6.29 -7.28 2.92
N LEU A 105 6.02 -7.46 4.22
CA LEU A 105 4.81 -6.91 4.83
C LEU A 105 4.91 -5.38 5.02
N GLU A 106 6.10 -4.83 5.20
CA GLU A 106 6.33 -3.44 5.60
C GLU A 106 6.24 -2.42 4.45
N THR A 107 6.38 -2.84 3.20
CA THR A 107 6.53 -1.92 2.05
C THR A 107 5.42 -1.98 1.02
N GLY A 108 4.56 -2.99 1.07
CA GLY A 108 3.49 -3.21 0.10
C GLY A 108 2.30 -2.26 0.25
N CYS A 109 1.25 -2.54 -0.52
CA CYS A 109 0.00 -1.78 -0.51
C CYS A 109 -0.66 -1.78 0.88
N PRO A 110 -0.93 -0.61 1.48
CA PRO A 110 -1.57 -0.56 2.79
C PRO A 110 -3.02 -1.07 2.76
N VAL A 111 -3.71 -1.01 1.63
CA VAL A 111 -5.05 -1.60 1.50
C VAL A 111 -4.96 -3.11 1.65
N ALA A 112 -4.02 -3.77 0.97
CA ALA A 112 -3.83 -5.21 1.12
C ALA A 112 -3.38 -5.64 2.52
N ALA A 113 -2.70 -4.75 3.27
CA ALA A 113 -2.31 -5.05 4.64
C ALA A 113 -3.45 -4.87 5.65
N LEU A 114 -4.35 -3.90 5.42
CA LEU A 114 -5.22 -3.34 6.46
C LEU A 114 -6.74 -3.43 6.14
N ALA A 115 -7.14 -3.87 4.94
CA ALA A 115 -8.55 -3.83 4.50
C ALA A 115 -9.51 -4.49 5.50
N GLY A 116 -9.10 -5.61 6.09
CA GLY A 116 -9.90 -6.31 7.11
C GLY A 116 -10.13 -5.49 8.39
N ASP A 117 -9.23 -4.57 8.73
CA ASP A 117 -9.30 -3.76 9.94
C ASP A 117 -9.89 -2.37 9.72
N MET A 118 -9.85 -1.85 8.49
CA MET A 118 -10.32 -0.50 8.14
C MET A 118 -11.74 -0.17 8.62
N PRO A 119 -12.74 -1.09 8.48
CA PRO A 119 -14.11 -0.78 8.90
C PRO A 119 -14.29 -0.60 10.43
N ARG A 120 -13.36 -1.14 11.22
CA ARG A 120 -13.41 -1.10 12.69
C ARG A 120 -12.65 0.08 13.30
N GLN A 121 -12.10 0.95 12.48
CA GLN A 121 -11.36 2.11 12.94
C GLN A 121 -12.27 3.30 13.24
N SER A 122 -11.72 4.31 13.90
CA SER A 122 -12.39 5.61 14.11
C SER A 122 -12.74 6.29 12.80
N ASP A 123 -13.61 7.29 12.86
CA ASP A 123 -14.11 8.00 11.69
C ASP A 123 -13.00 8.64 10.86
N ALA A 124 -12.01 9.25 11.52
CA ALA A 124 -10.88 9.88 10.84
C ALA A 124 -10.01 8.84 10.11
N VAL A 125 -9.66 7.72 10.75
CA VAL A 125 -8.88 6.65 10.13
C VAL A 125 -9.68 5.95 9.03
N ARG A 126 -10.99 5.76 9.21
CA ARG A 126 -11.87 5.21 8.14
C ARG A 126 -11.93 6.13 6.93
N ALA A 127 -12.05 7.45 7.14
CA ALA A 127 -12.06 8.43 6.06
C ALA A 127 -10.73 8.39 5.26
N ALA A 128 -9.59 8.38 5.95
CA ALA A 128 -8.28 8.22 5.34
C ALA A 128 -8.15 6.89 4.59
N SER A 129 -8.67 5.79 5.15
CA SER A 129 -8.71 4.46 4.52
C SER A 129 -9.53 4.47 3.22
N ALA A 130 -10.70 5.10 3.22
CA ALA A 130 -11.53 5.23 2.03
C ALA A 130 -10.82 6.00 0.91
N VAL A 131 -9.99 7.00 1.24
CA VAL A 131 -9.14 7.70 0.27
C VAL A 131 -8.13 6.74 -0.36
N ARG A 132 -7.52 5.85 0.43
CA ARG A 132 -6.54 4.87 -0.09
C ARG A 132 -7.20 3.86 -1.03
N VAL A 133 -8.37 3.34 -0.67
CA VAL A 133 -9.15 2.43 -1.53
C VAL A 133 -9.50 3.13 -2.86
N ARG A 134 -10.04 4.36 -2.80
CA ARG A 134 -10.35 5.11 -4.02
C ARG A 134 -9.14 5.36 -4.91
N ARG A 135 -7.96 5.66 -4.33
CA ARG A 135 -6.71 5.83 -5.09
C ARG A 135 -6.21 4.53 -5.72
N LEU A 136 -6.38 3.40 -5.04
CA LEU A 136 -6.05 2.09 -5.63
C LEU A 136 -6.92 1.82 -6.87
N VAL A 137 -8.25 1.99 -6.76
CA VAL A 137 -9.18 1.82 -7.89
C VAL A 137 -8.84 2.79 -9.04
N ALA A 138 -8.52 4.05 -8.72
CA ALA A 138 -8.10 5.02 -9.74
C ALA A 138 -6.79 4.62 -10.44
N GLY A 139 -5.82 4.06 -9.70
CA GLY A 139 -4.58 3.54 -10.28
C GLY A 139 -4.82 2.36 -11.23
N VAL A 140 -5.71 1.44 -10.87
CA VAL A 140 -6.14 0.35 -11.77
C VAL A 140 -6.84 0.91 -13.01
N GLN A 141 -7.75 1.89 -12.83
CA GLN A 141 -8.44 2.54 -13.95
C GLN A 141 -7.47 3.23 -14.92
N ALA A 142 -6.43 3.88 -14.40
CA ALA A 142 -5.40 4.51 -15.24
C ALA A 142 -4.60 3.47 -16.04
N ALA A 143 -4.39 2.28 -15.50
CA ALA A 143 -3.73 1.18 -16.20
C ALA A 143 -4.64 0.45 -17.21
N LEU A 144 -5.96 0.62 -17.08
CA LEU A 144 -7.01 0.06 -17.97
C LEU A 144 -7.94 1.19 -18.46
N PRO A 145 -7.47 2.11 -19.31
CA PRO A 145 -8.20 3.34 -19.65
C PRO A 145 -9.55 3.08 -20.37
N HIS A 146 -9.69 1.94 -21.03
CA HIS A 146 -10.92 1.56 -21.75
C HIS A 146 -11.91 0.76 -20.88
N ALA A 147 -11.52 0.32 -19.69
CA ALA A 147 -12.40 -0.41 -18.79
C ALA A 147 -13.34 0.53 -18.03
N SER A 148 -14.50 0.04 -17.64
CA SER A 148 -15.41 0.77 -16.76
C SER A 148 -14.83 0.92 -15.35
N ARG A 149 -15.30 1.89 -14.57
CA ARG A 149 -14.95 2.02 -13.15
C ARG A 149 -15.36 0.78 -12.34
N ALA A 150 -16.46 0.13 -12.71
CA ALA A 150 -16.89 -1.12 -12.11
C ALA A 150 -15.84 -2.22 -12.33
N THR A 151 -15.36 -2.39 -13.56
CA THR A 151 -14.28 -3.32 -13.90
C THR A 151 -13.00 -3.00 -13.09
N ALA A 152 -12.59 -1.73 -13.04
CA ALA A 152 -11.43 -1.34 -12.24
C ALA A 152 -11.59 -1.67 -10.75
N SER A 153 -12.81 -1.53 -10.19
CA SER A 153 -13.10 -1.91 -8.81
C SER A 153 -13.00 -3.41 -8.58
N VAL A 154 -13.51 -4.22 -9.51
CA VAL A 154 -13.38 -5.69 -9.44
C VAL A 154 -11.90 -6.11 -9.50
N VAL A 155 -11.14 -5.56 -10.43
CA VAL A 155 -9.70 -5.85 -10.55
C VAL A 155 -8.95 -5.43 -9.28
N ALA A 156 -9.23 -4.25 -8.73
CA ALA A 156 -8.62 -3.80 -7.47
C ALA A 156 -8.94 -4.75 -6.31
N GLY A 157 -10.20 -5.20 -6.20
CA GLY A 157 -10.62 -6.21 -5.21
C GLY A 157 -9.88 -7.54 -5.39
N THR A 158 -9.72 -8.01 -6.64
CA THR A 158 -8.99 -9.23 -6.96
C THR A 158 -7.51 -9.10 -6.56
N LEU A 159 -6.85 -7.99 -6.88
CA LEU A 159 -5.45 -7.74 -6.50
C LEU A 159 -5.27 -7.78 -4.98
N VAL A 160 -6.12 -7.07 -4.24
CA VAL A 160 -6.07 -6.99 -2.77
C VAL A 160 -6.33 -8.37 -2.15
N GLY A 161 -7.45 -9.00 -2.52
CA GLY A 161 -7.85 -10.30 -1.96
C GLY A 161 -6.84 -11.41 -2.26
N THR A 162 -6.33 -11.47 -3.50
CA THR A 162 -5.28 -12.43 -3.86
C THR A 162 -4.03 -12.25 -3.01
N LEU A 163 -3.54 -11.03 -2.84
CA LEU A 163 -2.34 -10.78 -2.05
C LEU A 163 -2.54 -11.10 -0.57
N GLN A 164 -3.72 -10.80 0.00
CA GLN A 164 -4.07 -11.15 1.37
C GLN A 164 -4.07 -12.67 1.57
N LEU A 165 -4.77 -13.39 0.70
CA LEU A 165 -4.86 -14.85 0.80
C LEU A 165 -3.51 -15.52 0.57
N ALA A 166 -2.72 -15.05 -0.39
CA ALA A 166 -1.39 -15.57 -0.65
C ALA A 166 -0.45 -15.36 0.56
N ARG A 167 -0.54 -14.20 1.24
CA ARG A 167 0.20 -13.94 2.49
C ARG A 167 -0.23 -14.84 3.63
N ALA A 168 -1.55 -15.14 3.72
CA ALA A 168 -2.07 -16.07 4.73
C ALA A 168 -1.58 -17.51 4.50
N LEU A 169 -1.38 -17.92 3.25
CA LEU A 169 -0.74 -19.21 2.91
C LEU A 169 0.77 -19.19 3.22
N GLY A 170 1.39 -18.03 3.23
CA GLY A 170 2.80 -17.84 3.54
C GLY A 170 3.70 -17.69 2.31
N ALA A 171 4.97 -17.31 2.55
CA ALA A 171 5.98 -17.14 1.51
C ALA A 171 6.56 -18.48 1.02
N ASN A 172 5.69 -19.41 0.65
CA ASN A 172 5.97 -20.78 0.22
C ASN A 172 5.45 -21.08 -1.20
N ALA A 173 5.41 -22.33 -1.61
CA ALA A 173 4.92 -22.75 -2.92
C ALA A 173 3.45 -22.38 -3.15
N ASP A 174 2.59 -22.56 -2.13
CA ASP A 174 1.15 -22.30 -2.25
C ASP A 174 0.84 -20.81 -2.41
N GLY A 175 1.48 -19.95 -1.61
CA GLY A 175 1.36 -18.51 -1.74
C GLY A 175 1.80 -18.02 -3.13
N ARG A 176 2.94 -18.53 -3.65
CA ARG A 176 3.43 -18.19 -5.00
C ARG A 176 2.49 -18.73 -6.08
N ALA A 177 1.95 -19.93 -5.94
CA ALA A 177 1.00 -20.50 -6.90
C ALA A 177 -0.27 -19.65 -7.00
N MET A 178 -0.79 -19.17 -5.87
CA MET A 178 -1.97 -18.28 -5.84
C MET A 178 -1.69 -16.96 -6.57
N LEU A 179 -0.55 -16.30 -6.32
CA LEU A 179 -0.17 -15.08 -7.04
C LEU A 179 -0.04 -15.33 -8.55
N SER A 180 0.62 -16.43 -8.93
CA SER A 180 0.81 -16.81 -10.33
C SER A 180 -0.51 -17.06 -11.06
N ALA A 181 -1.44 -17.80 -10.44
CA ALA A 181 -2.74 -18.08 -11.01
C ALA A 181 -3.55 -16.79 -11.25
N ALA A 182 -3.57 -15.87 -10.28
CA ALA A 182 -4.29 -14.61 -10.41
C ALA A 182 -3.64 -13.69 -11.46
N ARG A 183 -2.29 -13.60 -11.52
CA ARG A 183 -1.58 -12.87 -12.59
C ARG A 183 -2.00 -13.38 -13.95
N LYS A 184 -1.96 -14.70 -14.16
CA LYS A 184 -2.32 -15.33 -15.42
C LYS A 184 -3.79 -15.01 -15.82
N ALA A 185 -4.72 -15.17 -14.89
CA ALA A 185 -6.14 -14.92 -15.15
C ALA A 185 -6.41 -13.45 -15.52
N LEU A 186 -5.86 -12.50 -14.73
CA LEU A 186 -6.02 -11.08 -15.01
C LEU A 186 -5.43 -10.67 -16.37
N LEU A 187 -4.22 -11.16 -16.69
CA LEU A 187 -3.58 -10.83 -17.95
C LEU A 187 -4.29 -11.47 -19.16
N GLN A 188 -4.79 -12.68 -19.02
CA GLN A 188 -5.60 -13.30 -20.08
C GLN A 188 -6.89 -12.53 -20.35
N GLN A 189 -7.52 -12.02 -19.30
CA GLN A 189 -8.81 -11.33 -19.41
C GLN A 189 -8.69 -9.89 -19.91
N TYR A 190 -7.64 -9.15 -19.53
CA TYR A 190 -7.59 -7.70 -19.74
C TYR A 190 -6.37 -7.21 -20.52
N ASP A 191 -5.37 -8.07 -20.82
CA ASP A 191 -4.14 -7.70 -21.52
C ASP A 191 -3.90 -8.54 -22.79
N ALA A 192 -4.87 -9.34 -23.22
CA ALA A 192 -4.76 -10.09 -24.45
C ALA A 192 -4.80 -9.15 -25.68
N PRO A 193 -3.94 -9.37 -26.72
CA PRO A 193 -4.03 -8.65 -27.98
C PRO A 193 -5.43 -8.85 -28.57
N GLY A 194 -6.22 -7.79 -28.69
CA GLY A 194 -7.55 -7.82 -29.30
C GLY A 194 -8.73 -7.73 -28.35
N THR A 195 -8.54 -7.59 -27.05
CA THR A 195 -9.65 -7.33 -26.10
C THR A 195 -10.00 -5.84 -26.05
N ALA A 196 -10.35 -5.25 -27.20
CA ALA A 196 -11.21 -4.07 -27.20
C ALA A 196 -12.56 -4.54 -26.65
N VAL A 197 -12.92 -4.12 -25.46
CA VAL A 197 -14.21 -4.39 -24.84
C VAL A 197 -15.29 -3.92 -25.79
N ARG A 198 -16.10 -4.87 -26.30
CA ARG A 198 -17.34 -4.59 -27.04
C ARG A 198 -18.35 -3.98 -26.07
#